data_2b648156dfc625488fe823e0b619db2d
#
_entry.id   2b648156dfc625488fe823e0b619db2d
#
_cell.length_a   1.000
_cell.length_b   1.000
_cell.length_c   1.000
_cell.angle_alpha   90.00
_cell.angle_beta   90.00
_cell.angle_gamma   90.00
#
_symmetry.space_group_name_H-M   'P 1'
#
loop_
_entity.id
_entity.type
_entity.pdbx_description
1 polymer ?
#
loop_
_entity_poly.entity_id
_entity_poly.type
_entity_poly.pdbx_seq_one_letter_code
_entity_poly.pdbx_strand_id
1 'polypeptide(L)'
;MTSEIIVQTAEELIELGVTLGSLLRGGETIELIGDIGAGKTTLTKGLARGMGIAEEVQSPTFTLSRVYDAPNRRRLAHYDFYRLNNAGIMQAELAEVVQDARTVTVIEWAAVVGDVLPDDTLRIAIRVQADDTRRLELEAGGKCSKHIVQELMK
;
A
#
# COMPACT_ATOMS: atom_id res chain seq x y z
N MET A 1 -10.63 14.33 -4.28
CA MET A 1 -11.85 13.53 -4.09
C MET A 1 -11.54 12.29 -3.28
N THR A 2 -12.30 12.04 -2.24
CA THR A 2 -12.09 10.92 -1.33
C THR A 2 -13.24 9.92 -1.48
N SER A 3 -12.93 8.65 -1.62
CA SER A 3 -13.91 7.57 -1.68
C SER A 3 -13.81 6.72 -0.42
N GLU A 4 -14.91 6.13 0.00
CA GLU A 4 -14.98 5.32 1.22
C GLU A 4 -15.41 3.90 0.93
N ILE A 5 -14.76 2.97 1.63
CA ILE A 5 -15.15 1.55 1.64
C ILE A 5 -15.19 1.09 3.09
N ILE A 6 -16.23 0.37 3.46
CA ILE A 6 -16.34 -0.22 4.81
C ILE A 6 -16.24 -1.73 4.67
N VAL A 7 -15.35 -2.33 5.45
CA VAL A 7 -15.21 -3.78 5.53
C VAL A 7 -15.57 -4.26 6.92
N GLN A 8 -16.22 -5.42 7.00
CA GLN A 8 -16.75 -5.96 8.24
C GLN A 8 -15.78 -6.93 8.92
N THR A 9 -14.94 -7.60 8.14
CA THR A 9 -14.06 -8.66 8.63
C THR A 9 -12.68 -8.56 8.03
N ALA A 10 -11.71 -9.25 8.65
CA ALA A 10 -10.36 -9.36 8.11
C ALA A 10 -10.36 -10.01 6.72
N GLU A 11 -11.24 -11.00 6.51
CA GLU A 11 -11.38 -11.67 5.21
C GLU A 11 -11.81 -10.70 4.13
N GLU A 12 -12.77 -9.83 4.43
CA GLU A 12 -13.20 -8.79 3.48
C GLU A 12 -12.07 -7.81 3.16
N LEU A 13 -11.24 -7.48 4.16
CA LEU A 13 -10.09 -6.59 3.96
C LEU A 13 -9.06 -7.27 3.03
N ILE A 14 -8.82 -8.56 3.23
CA ILE A 14 -7.93 -9.32 2.34
C ILE A 14 -8.49 -9.35 0.93
N GLU A 15 -9.79 -9.60 0.76
CA GLU A 15 -10.43 -9.63 -0.55
C GLU A 15 -10.32 -8.29 -1.27
N LEU A 16 -10.49 -7.21 -0.53
CA LEU A 16 -10.30 -5.86 -1.07
C LEU A 16 -8.86 -5.69 -1.54
N GLY A 17 -7.91 -6.18 -0.74
CA GLY A 17 -6.50 -6.18 -1.12
C GLY A 17 -6.24 -6.96 -2.40
N VAL A 18 -6.86 -8.16 -2.54
CA VAL A 18 -6.72 -8.98 -3.74
C VAL A 18 -7.23 -8.22 -4.97
N THR A 19 -8.38 -7.59 -4.85
CA THR A 19 -8.93 -6.79 -5.95
C THR A 19 -7.98 -5.66 -6.31
N LEU A 20 -7.48 -4.94 -5.31
CA LEU A 20 -6.50 -3.87 -5.53
C LEU A 20 -5.25 -4.39 -6.23
N GLY A 21 -4.67 -5.47 -5.71
CA GLY A 21 -3.46 -6.07 -6.28
C GLY A 21 -3.63 -6.50 -7.73
N SER A 22 -4.82 -7.01 -8.09
CA SER A 22 -5.11 -7.43 -9.45
C SER A 22 -5.17 -6.27 -10.44
N LEU A 23 -5.36 -5.06 -9.97
CA LEU A 23 -5.40 -3.86 -10.79
C LEU A 23 -4.03 -3.24 -11.02
N LEU A 24 -3.02 -3.66 -10.25
CA LEU A 24 -1.69 -3.07 -10.30
C LEU A 24 -0.86 -3.68 -11.42
N ARG A 25 -0.20 -2.83 -12.18
CA ARG A 25 0.59 -3.25 -13.35
C ARG A 25 2.09 -3.07 -13.16
N GLY A 26 2.50 -2.31 -12.17
CA GLY A 26 3.87 -1.91 -11.91
C GLY A 26 4.00 -0.39 -12.01
N GLY A 27 4.85 0.17 -11.15
CA GLY A 27 5.08 1.60 -11.10
C GLY A 27 4.17 2.37 -10.15
N GLU A 28 3.12 1.74 -9.62
CA GLU A 28 2.21 2.41 -8.70
C GLU A 28 2.84 2.57 -7.31
N THR A 29 2.47 3.65 -6.63
CA THR A 29 2.85 3.91 -5.25
C THR A 29 1.59 4.03 -4.40
N ILE A 30 1.57 3.30 -3.29
CA ILE A 30 0.44 3.27 -2.35
C ILE A 30 0.95 3.62 -0.97
N GLU A 31 0.35 4.64 -0.36
CA GLU A 31 0.65 5.01 1.02
C GLU A 31 -0.49 4.49 1.92
N LEU A 32 -0.13 3.69 2.91
CA LEU A 32 -1.08 3.18 3.90
C LEU A 32 -0.97 3.99 5.18
N ILE A 33 -2.10 4.50 5.65
CA ILE A 33 -2.19 5.36 6.82
C ILE A 33 -3.13 4.71 7.82
N GLY A 34 -2.71 4.64 9.06
CA GLY A 34 -3.54 4.05 10.13
C GLY A 34 -2.70 3.68 11.33
N ASP A 35 -3.36 3.54 12.47
CA ASP A 35 -2.69 3.14 13.71
C ASP A 35 -2.19 1.70 13.62
N ILE A 36 -1.30 1.34 14.55
CA ILE A 36 -0.85 -0.04 14.71
C ILE A 36 -2.09 -0.92 14.93
N GLY A 37 -2.18 -2.00 14.16
CA GLY A 37 -3.32 -2.92 14.28
C GLY A 37 -4.55 -2.52 13.48
N ALA A 38 -4.49 -1.43 12.69
CA ALA A 38 -5.65 -1.00 11.88
C ALA A 38 -5.95 -1.97 10.72
N GLY A 39 -4.96 -2.73 10.25
CA GLY A 39 -5.15 -3.68 9.15
C GLY A 39 -4.25 -3.43 7.94
N LYS A 40 -3.23 -2.60 8.08
CA LYS A 40 -2.32 -2.26 6.97
C LYS A 40 -1.62 -3.50 6.42
N THR A 41 -1.10 -4.35 7.30
CA THR A 41 -0.45 -5.61 6.89
C THR A 41 -1.46 -6.57 6.26
N THR A 42 -2.68 -6.64 6.82
CA THR A 42 -3.75 -7.48 6.28
C THR A 42 -4.10 -7.08 4.85
N LEU A 43 -4.26 -5.79 4.61
CA LEU A 43 -4.53 -5.27 3.27
C LEU A 43 -3.37 -5.59 2.32
N THR A 44 -2.13 -5.42 2.79
CA THR A 44 -0.93 -5.71 1.98
C THR A 44 -0.83 -7.19 1.63
N LYS A 45 -1.22 -8.09 2.55
CA LYS A 45 -1.28 -9.54 2.26
C LYS A 45 -2.23 -9.82 1.10
N GLY A 46 -3.40 -9.22 1.12
CA GLY A 46 -4.36 -9.35 0.03
C GLY A 46 -3.81 -8.79 -1.28
N LEU A 47 -3.22 -7.60 -1.21
CA LEU A 47 -2.63 -6.94 -2.37
C LEU A 47 -1.56 -7.84 -3.03
N ALA A 48 -0.68 -8.42 -2.23
CA ALA A 48 0.35 -9.32 -2.73
C ALA A 48 -0.26 -10.54 -3.43
N ARG A 49 -1.28 -11.14 -2.85
CA ARG A 49 -1.99 -12.26 -3.47
C ARG A 49 -2.60 -11.84 -4.81
N GLY A 50 -3.20 -10.65 -4.86
CA GLY A 50 -3.79 -10.11 -6.09
C GLY A 50 -2.75 -9.87 -7.19
N MET A 51 -1.51 -9.59 -6.81
CA MET A 51 -0.40 -9.48 -7.75
C MET A 51 0.16 -10.82 -8.19
N GLY A 52 -0.28 -11.92 -7.59
CA GLY A 52 0.23 -13.26 -7.92
C GLY A 52 1.45 -13.67 -7.12
N ILE A 53 1.72 -13.01 -6.00
CA ILE A 53 2.87 -13.34 -5.14
C ILE A 53 2.50 -14.55 -4.27
N ALA A 54 3.32 -15.60 -4.35
CA ALA A 54 3.10 -16.83 -3.60
C ALA A 54 3.60 -16.76 -2.16
N GLU A 55 4.59 -15.91 -1.90
CA GLU A 55 5.16 -15.75 -0.56
C GLU A 55 4.16 -15.09 0.38
N GLU A 56 4.21 -15.46 1.66
CA GLU A 56 3.41 -14.79 2.67
C GLU A 56 4.05 -13.46 3.07
N VAL A 57 3.28 -12.38 2.98
CA VAL A 57 3.74 -11.05 3.36
C VAL A 57 3.82 -10.94 4.88
N GLN A 58 4.93 -10.41 5.37
CA GLN A 58 5.16 -10.12 6.78
C GLN A 58 5.40 -8.63 6.96
N SER A 59 5.05 -8.11 8.14
CA SER A 59 5.30 -6.71 8.46
C SER A 59 6.80 -6.42 8.43
N PRO A 60 7.26 -5.36 7.73
CA PRO A 60 8.67 -5.00 7.68
C PRO A 60 9.09 -4.04 8.79
N THR A 61 8.36 -3.99 9.92
CA THR A 61 8.60 -3.02 11.00
C THR A 61 10.05 -3.04 11.49
N PHE A 62 10.64 -4.24 11.61
CA PHE A 62 12.00 -4.37 12.13
C PHE A 62 13.08 -4.32 11.06
N THR A 63 12.72 -4.57 9.79
CA THR A 63 13.67 -4.59 8.67
C THR A 63 13.58 -3.36 7.80
N LEU A 64 12.61 -2.48 8.04
CA LEU A 64 12.25 -1.28 7.28
C LEU A 64 11.69 -1.58 5.89
N SER A 65 12.12 -2.65 5.25
CA SER A 65 11.62 -2.99 3.91
C SER A 65 11.67 -4.49 3.65
N ARG A 66 10.79 -4.94 2.77
CA ARG A 66 10.82 -6.28 2.19
C ARG A 66 10.41 -6.17 0.73
N VAL A 67 11.07 -6.96 -0.12
CA VAL A 67 10.78 -6.98 -1.55
C VAL A 67 10.33 -8.39 -1.92
N TYR A 68 9.25 -8.50 -2.67
CA TYR A 68 8.66 -9.75 -3.11
C TYR A 68 8.61 -9.76 -4.64
N ASP A 69 9.04 -10.86 -5.25
CA ASP A 69 8.93 -11.03 -6.68
C ASP A 69 7.51 -11.46 -7.07
N ALA A 70 7.00 -10.86 -8.13
CA ALA A 70 5.69 -11.16 -8.69
C ALA A 70 5.82 -11.61 -10.13
N PRO A 71 4.81 -12.29 -10.70
CA PRO A 71 4.83 -12.67 -12.12
C PRO A 71 5.01 -11.47 -13.04
N ASN A 72 5.48 -11.74 -14.26
CA ASN A 72 5.69 -10.75 -15.31
C ASN A 72 6.76 -9.72 -14.97
N ARG A 73 7.78 -10.15 -14.22
CA ARG A 73 8.94 -9.33 -13.83
C ARG A 73 8.56 -8.14 -12.95
N ARG A 74 7.41 -8.20 -12.29
CA ARG A 74 7.01 -7.16 -11.33
C ARG A 74 7.54 -7.48 -9.96
N ARG A 75 7.55 -6.49 -9.10
CA ARG A 75 7.93 -6.63 -7.70
C ARG A 75 7.02 -5.79 -6.82
N LEU A 76 6.85 -6.24 -5.58
CA LEU A 76 6.22 -5.47 -4.52
C LEU A 76 7.31 -5.07 -3.52
N ALA A 77 7.52 -3.77 -3.35
CA ALA A 77 8.42 -3.25 -2.33
C ALA A 77 7.56 -2.70 -1.20
N HIS A 78 7.67 -3.30 -0.02
CA HIS A 78 6.90 -2.92 1.16
C HIS A 78 7.82 -2.27 2.19
N TYR A 79 7.52 -1.02 2.55
CA TYR A 79 8.28 -0.21 3.49
C TYR A 79 7.43 0.13 4.70
N ASP A 80 8.07 0.09 5.89
CA ASP A 80 7.45 0.54 7.13
C ASP A 80 8.45 1.40 7.89
N PHE A 81 8.20 2.69 7.96
CA PHE A 81 9.11 3.65 8.58
C PHE A 81 8.71 4.05 9.99
N TYR A 82 7.88 3.24 10.65
CA TYR A 82 7.40 3.54 12.00
C TYR A 82 8.54 3.84 12.98
N ARG A 83 9.66 3.11 12.86
CA ARG A 83 10.82 3.27 13.74
C ARG A 83 11.91 4.19 13.19
N LEU A 84 11.70 4.75 12.00
CA LEU A 84 12.70 5.59 11.35
C LEU A 84 12.57 7.04 11.84
N ASN A 85 13.64 7.57 12.44
CA ASN A 85 13.64 8.93 12.98
C ASN A 85 13.94 9.99 11.94
N ASN A 86 14.70 9.64 10.90
CA ASN A 86 14.98 10.55 9.80
C ASN A 86 15.12 9.75 8.50
N ALA A 87 15.00 10.44 7.38
CA ALA A 87 14.98 9.79 6.08
C ALA A 87 16.32 9.13 5.73
N GLY A 88 17.43 9.79 6.00
CA GLY A 88 18.75 9.25 5.75
C GLY A 88 18.92 8.63 4.37
N ILE A 89 19.59 7.47 4.32
CA ILE A 89 19.83 6.72 3.09
C ILE A 89 18.51 6.21 2.48
N MET A 90 17.48 5.97 3.31
CA MET A 90 16.20 5.44 2.84
C MET A 90 15.51 6.38 1.86
N GLN A 91 15.70 7.69 2.00
CA GLN A 91 15.11 8.65 1.08
C GLN A 91 15.65 8.47 -0.35
N ALA A 92 16.94 8.27 -0.49
CA ALA A 92 17.58 8.05 -1.79
C ALA A 92 17.14 6.71 -2.40
N GLU A 93 17.11 5.65 -1.59
CA GLU A 93 16.67 4.33 -2.06
C GLU A 93 15.22 4.39 -2.52
N LEU A 94 14.35 4.98 -1.72
CA LEU A 94 12.94 5.08 -2.04
C LEU A 94 12.70 5.91 -3.31
N ALA A 95 13.46 6.98 -3.50
CA ALA A 95 13.35 7.83 -4.68
C ALA A 95 13.59 7.03 -5.97
N GLU A 96 14.51 6.06 -5.94
CA GLU A 96 14.76 5.18 -7.08
C GLU A 96 13.64 4.16 -7.26
N VAL A 97 13.20 3.55 -6.17
CA VAL A 97 12.19 2.47 -6.20
C VAL A 97 10.85 2.99 -6.75
N VAL A 98 10.41 4.17 -6.32
CA VAL A 98 9.12 4.71 -6.77
C VAL A 98 9.11 5.08 -8.25
N GLN A 99 10.26 5.19 -8.88
CA GLN A 99 10.37 5.46 -10.32
C GLN A 99 10.49 4.19 -11.16
N ASP A 100 10.67 3.04 -10.53
CA ASP A 100 10.80 1.77 -11.24
C ASP A 100 9.44 1.34 -11.76
N ALA A 101 9.32 1.25 -13.09
CA ALA A 101 8.07 0.90 -13.76
C ALA A 101 7.56 -0.52 -13.46
N ARG A 102 8.40 -1.37 -12.88
CA ARG A 102 8.04 -2.78 -12.56
C ARG A 102 7.74 -2.98 -11.08
N THR A 103 7.96 -1.97 -10.27
CA THR A 103 7.80 -2.08 -8.82
C THR A 103 6.54 -1.38 -8.37
N VAL A 104 5.69 -2.11 -7.65
CA VAL A 104 4.61 -1.54 -6.86
C VAL A 104 5.20 -1.25 -5.48
N THR A 105 5.07 -0.01 -5.02
CA THR A 105 5.62 0.41 -3.73
C THR A 105 4.50 0.65 -2.74
N VAL A 106 4.53 -0.03 -1.60
CA VAL A 106 3.59 0.16 -0.49
C VAL A 106 4.37 0.70 0.70
N ILE A 107 3.95 1.84 1.22
CA ILE A 107 4.69 2.55 2.28
C ILE A 107 3.77 2.83 3.46
N GLU A 108 4.23 2.45 4.66
CA GLU A 108 3.58 2.81 5.94
C GLU A 108 4.45 3.83 6.66
N TRP A 109 3.81 4.76 7.36
CA TRP A 109 4.49 5.80 8.13
C TRP A 109 5.41 6.66 7.25
N ALA A 110 4.87 7.14 6.13
CA ALA A 110 5.64 7.82 5.09
C ALA A 110 6.03 9.26 5.42
N ALA A 111 5.57 9.83 6.53
CA ALA A 111 5.80 11.24 6.85
C ALA A 111 7.29 11.62 6.82
N VAL A 112 8.17 10.71 7.25
CA VAL A 112 9.61 10.98 7.30
C VAL A 112 10.24 11.10 5.91
N VAL A 113 9.59 10.55 4.88
CA VAL A 113 10.09 10.56 3.49
C VAL A 113 9.08 11.18 2.51
N GLY A 114 8.10 11.93 3.01
CA GLY A 114 6.94 12.38 2.24
C GLY A 114 7.25 13.08 0.92
N ASP A 115 8.32 13.86 0.87
CA ASP A 115 8.70 14.63 -0.33
C ASP A 115 9.14 13.73 -1.49
N VAL A 116 9.47 12.47 -1.22
CA VAL A 116 9.94 11.53 -2.23
C VAL A 116 8.78 10.87 -2.98
N LEU A 117 7.59 10.82 -2.37
CA LEU A 117 6.45 10.14 -2.97
C LEU A 117 5.97 10.86 -4.23
N PRO A 118 5.65 10.10 -5.31
CA PRO A 118 5.11 10.71 -6.53
C PRO A 118 3.78 11.42 -6.25
N ASP A 119 3.46 12.42 -7.07
CA ASP A 119 2.17 13.09 -6.99
C ASP A 119 1.02 12.09 -7.16
N ASP A 120 1.17 11.14 -8.10
CA ASP A 120 0.16 10.11 -8.34
C ASP A 120 0.33 8.95 -7.36
N THR A 121 0.17 9.24 -6.07
CA THR A 121 0.16 8.25 -5.02
C THR A 121 -1.27 7.97 -4.59
N LEU A 122 -1.62 6.70 -4.47
CA LEU A 122 -2.91 6.31 -3.89
C LEU A 122 -2.74 6.25 -2.38
N ARG A 123 -3.46 7.11 -1.65
CA ARG A 123 -3.45 7.11 -0.20
C ARG A 123 -4.66 6.36 0.33
N ILE A 124 -4.44 5.41 1.20
CA ILE A 124 -5.49 4.62 1.83
C ILE A 124 -5.36 4.76 3.34
N ALA A 125 -6.31 5.44 3.95
CA ALA A 125 -6.38 5.56 5.41
C ALA A 125 -7.34 4.50 5.94
N ILE A 126 -6.88 3.69 6.89
CA ILE A 126 -7.67 2.62 7.49
C ILE A 126 -7.97 3.01 8.93
N ARG A 127 -9.26 3.10 9.26
CA ARG A 127 -9.72 3.48 10.60
C ARG A 127 -10.58 2.38 11.20
N VAL A 128 -10.25 1.98 12.42
CA VAL A 128 -11.06 1.03 13.19
C VAL A 128 -12.27 1.79 13.74
N GLN A 129 -13.47 1.27 13.47
CA GLN A 129 -14.70 1.85 13.98
C GLN A 129 -15.06 1.26 15.36
N ALA A 130 -16.01 1.86 16.06
CA ALA A 130 -16.43 1.41 17.38
C ALA A 130 -16.99 -0.01 17.39
N ASP A 131 -17.53 -0.49 16.25
CA ASP A 131 -18.11 -1.83 16.10
C ASP A 131 -17.12 -2.84 15.50
N ASP A 132 -15.83 -2.52 15.52
CA ASP A 132 -14.74 -3.33 14.95
C ASP A 132 -14.74 -3.47 13.43
N THR A 133 -15.62 -2.77 12.72
CA THR A 133 -15.49 -2.67 11.27
C THR A 133 -14.33 -1.73 10.93
N ARG A 134 -13.88 -1.75 9.70
CA ARG A 134 -12.82 -0.86 9.21
C ARG A 134 -13.38 0.05 8.14
N ARG A 135 -13.08 1.32 8.26
CA ARG A 135 -13.41 2.31 7.23
C ARG A 135 -12.13 2.69 6.49
N LEU A 136 -12.15 2.49 5.18
CA LEU A 136 -11.03 2.87 4.33
C LEU A 136 -11.41 4.13 3.55
N GLU A 137 -10.57 5.14 3.66
CA GLU A 137 -10.70 6.36 2.88
C GLU A 137 -9.60 6.34 1.81
N LEU A 138 -10.02 6.41 0.54
CA LEU A 138 -9.12 6.34 -0.60
C LEU A 138 -9.02 7.71 -1.24
N GLU A 139 -7.79 8.21 -1.37
CA GLU A 139 -7.52 9.49 -2.01
C GLU A 139 -6.55 9.25 -3.17
N ALA A 140 -6.99 9.62 -4.38
CA ALA A 140 -6.18 9.46 -5.58
C ALA A 140 -5.40 10.74 -5.87
N GLY A 141 -4.09 10.62 -6.01
CA GLY A 141 -3.22 11.76 -6.29
C GLY A 141 -3.11 12.14 -7.75
N GLY A 142 -3.46 11.23 -8.65
CA GLY A 142 -3.34 11.47 -10.08
C GLY A 142 -4.17 10.52 -10.92
N LYS A 143 -3.85 10.45 -12.19
CA LYS A 143 -4.67 9.76 -13.19
C LYS A 143 -4.71 8.24 -12.97
N CYS A 144 -3.56 7.63 -12.71
CA CYS A 144 -3.50 6.18 -12.50
C CYS A 144 -4.22 5.77 -11.22
N SER A 145 -3.99 6.49 -10.12
CA SER A 145 -4.66 6.19 -8.86
C SER A 145 -6.16 6.43 -8.94
N LYS A 146 -6.62 7.44 -9.70
CA LYS A 146 -8.05 7.65 -9.93
C LYS A 146 -8.69 6.46 -10.63
N HIS A 147 -8.01 5.91 -11.63
CA HIS A 147 -8.52 4.73 -12.34
C HIS A 147 -8.66 3.55 -11.39
N ILE A 148 -7.65 3.33 -10.55
CA ILE A 148 -7.68 2.25 -9.55
C ILE A 148 -8.88 2.42 -8.61
N VAL A 149 -9.08 3.63 -8.08
CA VAL A 149 -10.21 3.90 -7.19
C VAL A 149 -11.55 3.64 -7.89
N GLN A 150 -11.69 4.08 -9.13
CA GLN A 150 -12.90 3.85 -9.91
C GLN A 150 -13.19 2.35 -10.07
N GLU A 151 -12.18 1.55 -10.36
CA GLU A 151 -12.35 0.11 -10.49
C GLU A 151 -12.68 -0.57 -9.16
N LEU A 152 -12.09 -0.11 -8.06
CA LEU A 152 -12.39 -0.64 -6.72
C LEU A 152 -13.83 -0.35 -6.29
N MET A 153 -14.39 0.77 -6.73
CA MET A 153 -15.73 1.21 -6.33
C MET A 153 -16.86 0.58 -7.15
N LYS A 154 -16.53 -0.22 -8.16
CA LYS A 154 -17.54 -0.91 -8.98
C LYS A 154 -18.21 -2.05 -8.26
#